data_5b7a2040433c493537731de364a1fe8e
#
_entry.id   5b7a2040433c493537731de364a1fe8e
#
_cell.length_a   1.000
_cell.length_b   1.000
_cell.length_c   1.000
_cell.angle_alpha   90.00
_cell.angle_beta   90.00
_cell.angle_gamma   90.00
#
_symmetry.space_group_name_H-M   'P 1'
#
loop_
_entity.id
_entity.type
_entity.pdbx_description
1 polymer ?
#
loop_
_entity_poly.entity_id
_entity_poly.type
_entity_poly.pdbx_seq_one_letter_code
_entity_poly.pdbx_strand_id
1 'polypeptide(L)'
;MTPSFMSIALEEARAAGSRGEVPVGCVIVRDNKVITRAGNRTLVERDPTAHAELIAIRAAAALLGSERLTDCDLYATLEPCTMCAAAISFARIRRLYFGAADPKGGAVEHGVRFFAAATCHHRPEIYGGISESECASLLKEFFQARR
;
A
#
# COMPACT_ATOMS: atom_id res chain seq x y z
N MET A 1 0.42 -20.32 -14.48
CA MET A 1 0.74 -19.89 -13.08
C MET A 1 -0.07 -18.66 -12.71
N THR A 2 -0.62 -18.66 -11.52
CA THR A 2 -1.34 -17.50 -11.01
C THR A 2 -0.33 -16.43 -10.58
N PRO A 3 -0.48 -15.16 -11.03
CA PRO A 3 0.40 -14.08 -10.58
C PRO A 3 0.35 -13.93 -9.07
N SER A 4 1.47 -13.54 -8.46
CA SER A 4 1.48 -13.21 -7.03
C SER A 4 0.68 -11.93 -6.80
N PHE A 5 0.17 -11.74 -5.60
CA PHE A 5 -0.58 -10.50 -5.28
C PHE A 5 0.33 -9.27 -5.34
N MET A 6 1.59 -9.40 -4.96
CA MET A 6 2.53 -8.29 -5.10
C MET A 6 2.77 -7.93 -6.58
N SER A 7 2.75 -8.90 -7.49
CA SER A 7 2.90 -8.60 -8.91
C SER A 7 1.72 -7.77 -9.44
N ILE A 8 0.53 -7.99 -8.89
CA ILE A 8 -0.65 -7.19 -9.24
C ILE A 8 -0.51 -5.76 -8.67
N ALA A 9 0.00 -5.63 -7.45
CA ALA A 9 0.31 -4.31 -6.88
C ALA A 9 1.34 -3.57 -7.73
N LEU A 10 2.35 -4.28 -8.25
CA LEU A 10 3.34 -3.70 -9.15
C LEU A 10 2.74 -3.24 -10.48
N GLU A 11 1.74 -3.94 -11.02
CA GLU A 11 1.02 -3.48 -12.20
C GLU A 11 0.35 -2.13 -11.94
N GLU A 12 -0.28 -1.98 -10.77
CA GLU A 12 -0.90 -0.72 -10.38
C GLU A 12 0.13 0.40 -10.18
N ALA A 13 1.29 0.05 -9.63
CA ALA A 13 2.39 0.99 -9.47
C ALA A 13 2.89 1.48 -10.83
N ARG A 14 3.08 0.58 -11.79
CA ARG A 14 3.52 0.96 -13.14
C ARG A 14 2.49 1.83 -13.84
N ALA A 15 1.21 1.51 -13.70
CA ALA A 15 0.14 2.33 -14.25
C ALA A 15 0.15 3.73 -13.66
N ALA A 16 0.36 3.85 -12.33
CA ALA A 16 0.49 5.15 -11.67
C ALA A 16 1.67 5.94 -12.22
N GLY A 17 2.84 5.30 -12.37
CA GLY A 17 4.02 5.92 -12.96
C GLY A 17 3.78 6.42 -14.37
N SER A 18 3.02 5.67 -15.17
CA SER A 18 2.65 6.06 -16.53
C SER A 18 1.77 7.30 -16.57
N ARG A 19 1.04 7.58 -15.49
CA ARG A 19 0.22 8.78 -15.34
C ARG A 19 1.00 9.97 -14.76
N GLY A 20 2.27 9.79 -14.45
CA GLY A 20 3.07 10.83 -13.79
C GLY A 20 2.99 10.81 -12.26
N GLU A 21 2.30 9.84 -11.68
CA GLU A 21 2.22 9.66 -10.22
C GLU A 21 3.42 8.89 -9.72
N VAL A 22 3.77 9.06 -8.46
CA VAL A 22 4.79 8.22 -7.83
C VAL A 22 4.31 6.76 -7.94
N PRO A 23 5.17 5.84 -8.46
CA PRO A 23 4.72 4.48 -8.76
C PRO A 23 4.60 3.60 -7.51
N VAL A 24 3.50 3.76 -6.81
CA VAL A 24 3.11 2.94 -5.67
C VAL A 24 1.77 2.29 -5.99
N GLY A 25 1.69 1.01 -5.76
CA GLY A 25 0.48 0.23 -5.98
C GLY A 25 0.08 -0.55 -4.75
N CYS A 26 -1.20 -0.86 -4.66
CA CYS A 26 -1.77 -1.58 -3.53
C CYS A 26 -2.87 -2.53 -3.99
N VAL A 27 -2.93 -3.69 -3.34
CA VAL A 27 -3.96 -4.70 -3.58
C VAL A 27 -4.51 -5.14 -2.24
N ILE A 28 -5.84 -5.25 -2.13
CA ILE A 28 -6.48 -5.84 -0.96
C ILE A 28 -7.07 -7.19 -1.36
N VAL A 29 -6.78 -8.20 -0.56
CA VAL A 29 -7.09 -9.60 -0.82
C VAL A 29 -7.93 -10.18 0.31
N ARG A 30 -8.95 -10.94 -0.04
CA ARG A 30 -9.78 -11.67 0.92
C ARG A 30 -10.09 -13.04 0.32
N ASP A 31 -9.96 -14.08 1.13
CA ASP A 31 -10.19 -15.47 0.69
C ASP A 31 -9.41 -15.80 -0.59
N ASN A 32 -8.15 -15.36 -0.65
CA ASN A 32 -7.24 -15.60 -1.75
C ASN A 32 -7.70 -14.97 -3.09
N LYS A 33 -8.53 -13.93 -3.02
CA LYS A 33 -9.04 -13.21 -4.19
C LYS A 33 -8.78 -11.71 -4.04
N VAL A 34 -8.39 -11.06 -5.14
CA VAL A 34 -8.25 -9.60 -5.18
C VAL A 34 -9.63 -8.98 -5.07
N ILE A 35 -9.83 -8.13 -4.06
CA ILE A 35 -11.07 -7.37 -3.86
C ILE A 35 -10.95 -6.01 -4.51
N THR A 36 -9.87 -5.29 -4.20
CA THR A 36 -9.60 -3.97 -4.79
C THR A 36 -8.13 -3.85 -5.12
N ARG A 37 -7.84 -2.96 -6.06
CA ARG A 37 -6.48 -2.64 -6.47
C ARG A 37 -6.40 -1.16 -6.84
N ALA A 38 -5.31 -0.48 -6.54
CA ALA A 38 -5.17 0.95 -6.78
C ALA A 38 -3.71 1.36 -6.90
N GLY A 39 -3.47 2.46 -7.60
CA GLY A 39 -2.20 3.15 -7.63
C GLY A 39 -2.37 4.57 -7.11
N ASN A 40 -1.28 5.26 -6.81
CA ASN A 40 -1.31 6.65 -6.38
C ASN A 40 -2.04 7.53 -7.39
N ARG A 41 -2.83 8.48 -6.88
CA ARG A 41 -3.62 9.42 -7.69
C ARG A 41 -3.63 10.83 -7.10
N THR A 42 -2.60 11.20 -6.35
CA THR A 42 -2.55 12.51 -5.68
C THR A 42 -2.62 13.67 -6.67
N LEU A 43 -1.97 13.54 -7.82
CA LEU A 43 -1.95 14.60 -8.83
C LEU A 43 -3.26 14.63 -9.61
N VAL A 44 -3.71 13.50 -10.11
CA VAL A 44 -4.89 13.42 -10.97
C VAL A 44 -6.17 13.79 -10.22
N GLU A 45 -6.26 13.46 -8.94
CA GLU A 45 -7.42 13.79 -8.10
C GLU A 45 -7.24 15.07 -7.31
N ARG A 46 -6.06 15.70 -7.38
CA ARG A 46 -5.73 16.89 -6.58
C ARG A 46 -6.04 16.65 -5.11
N ASP A 47 -5.59 15.50 -4.62
CA ASP A 47 -5.87 15.06 -3.26
C ASP A 47 -4.58 14.52 -2.65
N PRO A 48 -3.98 15.22 -1.66
CA PRO A 48 -2.73 14.78 -1.04
C PRO A 48 -2.88 13.47 -0.27
N THR A 49 -4.09 13.03 0.01
CA THR A 49 -4.34 11.76 0.71
C THR A 49 -4.60 10.60 -0.24
N ALA A 50 -4.64 10.82 -1.56
CA ALA A 50 -4.95 9.79 -2.54
C ALA A 50 -3.76 8.86 -2.80
N HIS A 51 -3.23 8.27 -1.74
CA HIS A 51 -2.24 7.21 -1.80
C HIS A 51 -2.91 5.89 -2.18
N ALA A 52 -2.18 5.02 -2.83
CA ALA A 52 -2.69 3.73 -3.30
C ALA A 52 -3.41 2.96 -2.18
N GLU A 53 -2.83 2.94 -0.98
CA GLU A 53 -3.38 2.20 0.16
C GLU A 53 -4.73 2.77 0.60
N LEU A 54 -4.85 4.10 0.71
CA LEU A 54 -6.11 4.73 1.11
C LEU A 54 -7.20 4.49 0.09
N ILE A 55 -6.87 4.61 -1.19
CA ILE A 55 -7.84 4.37 -2.27
C ILE A 55 -8.36 2.94 -2.21
N ALA A 56 -7.45 1.97 -2.07
CA ALA A 56 -7.81 0.56 -2.00
C ALA A 56 -8.66 0.25 -0.77
N ILE A 57 -8.30 0.80 0.40
CA ILE A 57 -9.05 0.61 1.65
C ILE A 57 -10.47 1.18 1.51
N ARG A 58 -10.60 2.41 1.01
CA ARG A 58 -11.91 3.05 0.85
C ARG A 58 -12.80 2.26 -0.11
N ALA A 59 -12.23 1.81 -1.22
CA ALA A 59 -12.96 1.01 -2.21
C ALA A 59 -13.39 -0.34 -1.62
N ALA A 60 -12.52 -1.00 -0.87
CA ALA A 60 -12.85 -2.29 -0.24
C ALA A 60 -13.94 -2.14 0.82
N ALA A 61 -13.87 -1.08 1.63
CA ALA A 61 -14.89 -0.80 2.65
C ALA A 61 -16.25 -0.58 2.01
N ALA A 62 -16.30 0.19 0.92
CA ALA A 62 -17.53 0.42 0.18
C ALA A 62 -18.08 -0.87 -0.42
N LEU A 63 -17.20 -1.68 -1.03
CA LEU A 63 -17.58 -2.92 -1.69
C LEU A 63 -18.11 -3.96 -0.69
N LEU A 64 -17.46 -4.09 0.46
CA LEU A 64 -17.83 -5.06 1.49
C LEU A 64 -18.90 -4.53 2.46
N GLY A 65 -19.24 -3.24 2.38
CA GLY A 65 -20.23 -2.64 3.26
C GLY A 65 -19.81 -2.58 4.71
N SER A 66 -18.51 -2.42 4.99
CA SER A 66 -17.97 -2.40 6.35
C SER A 66 -16.71 -1.56 6.41
N GLU A 67 -16.56 -0.75 7.46
CA GLU A 67 -15.33 -0.01 7.74
C GLU A 67 -14.23 -0.93 8.29
N ARG A 68 -14.58 -2.15 8.72
CA ARG A 68 -13.61 -3.13 9.21
C ARG A 68 -13.37 -4.22 8.17
N LEU A 69 -12.12 -4.37 7.81
CA LEU A 69 -11.67 -5.32 6.79
C LEU A 69 -10.91 -6.47 7.46
N THR A 70 -11.54 -7.08 8.48
CA THR A 70 -10.89 -8.01 9.42
C THR A 70 -10.26 -9.24 8.77
N ASP A 71 -10.82 -9.72 7.68
CA ASP A 71 -10.33 -10.92 6.98
C ASP A 71 -9.52 -10.57 5.74
N CYS A 72 -9.12 -9.31 5.60
CA CYS A 72 -8.41 -8.83 4.42
C CYS A 72 -6.93 -8.69 4.68
N ASP A 73 -6.13 -9.00 3.66
CA ASP A 73 -4.70 -8.77 3.63
C ASP A 73 -4.41 -7.64 2.65
N LEU A 74 -3.39 -6.82 2.91
CA LEU A 74 -3.02 -5.70 2.07
C LEU A 74 -1.58 -5.85 1.59
N TYR A 75 -1.39 -5.69 0.27
CA TYR A 75 -0.08 -5.69 -0.36
C TYR A 75 0.21 -4.29 -0.90
N ALA A 76 1.31 -3.69 -0.49
CA ALA A 76 1.74 -2.38 -0.98
C ALA A 76 3.17 -2.49 -1.52
N THR A 77 3.46 -1.83 -2.63
CA THR A 77 4.80 -1.91 -3.24
C THR A 77 5.85 -1.13 -2.45
N LEU A 78 5.41 -0.19 -1.62
CA LEU A 78 6.29 0.62 -0.78
C LEU A 78 5.79 0.56 0.66
N GLU A 79 6.72 0.60 1.61
CA GLU A 79 6.40 0.68 3.04
C GLU A 79 5.41 1.83 3.28
N PRO A 80 4.25 1.57 3.90
CA PRO A 80 3.25 2.61 4.14
C PRO A 80 3.77 3.78 4.99
N CYS A 81 3.34 4.98 4.63
CA CYS A 81 3.60 6.20 5.41
C CYS A 81 2.72 6.22 6.67
N THR A 82 2.92 7.24 7.51
CA THR A 82 2.18 7.39 8.78
C THR A 82 0.67 7.39 8.56
N MET A 83 0.19 8.14 7.58
CA MET A 83 -1.24 8.22 7.25
C MET A 83 -1.81 6.86 6.87
N CYS A 84 -1.12 6.16 5.97
CA CYS A 84 -1.59 4.87 5.48
C CYS A 84 -1.47 3.76 6.53
N ALA A 85 -0.41 3.79 7.35
CA ALA A 85 -0.27 2.84 8.45
C ALA A 85 -1.43 3.00 9.44
N ALA A 86 -1.80 4.24 9.77
CA ALA A 86 -2.94 4.50 10.64
C ALA A 86 -4.24 4.00 10.01
N ALA A 87 -4.44 4.24 8.71
CA ALA A 87 -5.62 3.77 7.99
C ALA A 87 -5.72 2.24 8.00
N ILE A 88 -4.60 1.56 7.81
CA ILE A 88 -4.52 0.10 7.87
C ILE A 88 -4.96 -0.41 9.25
N SER A 89 -4.51 0.26 10.32
CA SER A 89 -4.92 -0.06 11.68
C SER A 89 -6.43 0.16 11.89
N PHE A 90 -6.93 1.33 11.47
CA PHE A 90 -8.36 1.64 11.60
C PHE A 90 -9.23 0.65 10.83
N ALA A 91 -8.77 0.21 9.67
CA ALA A 91 -9.49 -0.77 8.85
C ALA A 91 -9.41 -2.21 9.40
N ARG A 92 -8.56 -2.45 10.40
CA ARG A 92 -8.38 -3.78 11.00
C ARG A 92 -7.84 -4.82 10.01
N ILE A 93 -6.96 -4.39 9.10
CA ILE A 93 -6.31 -5.29 8.14
C ILE A 93 -5.58 -6.41 8.91
N ARG A 94 -5.74 -7.65 8.45
CA ARG A 94 -5.17 -8.81 9.11
C ARG A 94 -3.66 -8.91 8.90
N ARG A 95 -3.20 -8.84 7.66
CA ARG A 95 -1.79 -8.94 7.30
C ARG A 95 -1.39 -7.83 6.33
N LEU A 96 -0.25 -7.23 6.61
CA LEU A 96 0.35 -6.21 5.75
C LEU A 96 1.62 -6.79 5.12
N TYR A 97 1.64 -6.82 3.80
CA TYR A 97 2.82 -7.18 3.02
C TYR A 97 3.30 -5.93 2.30
N PHE A 98 4.58 -5.60 2.39
CA PHE A 98 5.10 -4.49 1.58
C PHE A 98 6.41 -4.88 0.91
N GLY A 99 6.73 -4.19 -0.21
CA GLY A 99 7.91 -4.47 -1.01
C GLY A 99 9.13 -3.71 -0.53
N ALA A 100 9.32 -2.50 -1.04
CA ALA A 100 10.49 -1.69 -0.72
C ALA A 100 10.34 -0.99 0.63
N ALA A 101 11.44 -0.94 1.40
CA ALA A 101 11.50 -0.13 2.60
C ALA A 101 11.57 1.35 2.22
N ASP A 102 11.03 2.22 3.07
CA ASP A 102 11.08 3.66 2.87
C ASP A 102 11.64 4.35 4.12
N PRO A 103 12.98 4.48 4.22
CA PRO A 103 13.59 5.11 5.39
C PRO A 103 13.22 6.58 5.59
N LYS A 104 12.77 7.26 4.53
CA LYS A 104 12.44 8.69 4.60
C LYS A 104 10.97 8.96 4.94
N GLY A 105 10.06 8.18 4.39
CA GLY A 105 8.62 8.44 4.55
C GLY A 105 7.84 7.30 5.16
N GLY A 106 8.45 6.15 5.35
CA GLY A 106 7.77 4.98 5.91
C GLY A 106 7.49 5.10 7.39
N ALA A 107 6.50 4.36 7.86
CA ALA A 107 6.09 4.41 9.26
C ALA A 107 5.78 3.04 9.84
N VAL A 108 6.29 1.97 9.22
CA VAL A 108 6.11 0.59 9.69
C VAL A 108 7.38 0.12 10.39
N GLU A 109 8.49 0.00 9.65
CA GLU A 109 9.80 -0.37 10.18
C GLU A 109 10.69 0.85 10.40
N HIS A 110 10.30 1.99 9.88
CA HIS A 110 11.02 3.27 9.96
C HIS A 110 10.11 4.34 10.53
N GLY A 111 10.64 5.54 10.66
CA GLY A 111 9.87 6.70 11.11
C GLY A 111 9.22 6.49 12.47
N VAL A 112 7.94 6.82 12.55
CA VAL A 112 7.19 6.74 13.81
C VAL A 112 6.86 5.32 14.24
N ARG A 113 7.04 4.33 13.37
CA ARG A 113 6.70 2.93 13.66
C ARG A 113 5.31 2.85 14.27
N PHE A 114 4.33 3.26 13.51
CA PHE A 114 2.96 3.46 14.01
C PHE A 114 2.40 2.25 14.74
N PHE A 115 2.69 1.04 14.26
CA PHE A 115 2.13 -0.17 14.89
C PHE A 115 2.75 -0.50 16.25
N ALA A 116 3.82 0.19 16.63
CA ALA A 116 4.41 0.10 17.97
C ALA A 116 3.92 1.22 18.89
N ALA A 117 3.13 2.17 18.39
CA ALA A 117 2.66 3.31 19.16
C ALA A 117 1.60 2.89 20.18
N ALA A 118 1.59 3.58 21.33
CA ALA A 118 0.62 3.29 22.40
C ALA A 118 -0.83 3.53 21.97
N THR A 119 -1.05 4.42 20.99
CA THR A 119 -2.38 4.73 20.48
C THR A 119 -2.80 3.89 19.28
N CYS A 120 -1.98 2.93 18.89
CA CYS A 120 -2.35 1.99 17.83
C CYS A 120 -3.19 0.86 18.44
N HIS A 121 -4.46 0.78 18.06
CA HIS A 121 -5.41 -0.17 18.66
C HIS A 121 -5.47 -1.52 17.91
N HIS A 122 -4.93 -1.60 16.71
CA HIS A 122 -4.87 -2.84 15.95
C HIS A 122 -3.55 -2.91 15.18
N ARG A 123 -2.88 -4.03 15.30
CA ARG A 123 -1.61 -4.30 14.59
C ARG A 123 -1.81 -5.46 13.64
N PRO A 124 -1.57 -5.27 12.34
CA PRO A 124 -1.55 -6.41 11.43
C PRO A 124 -0.29 -7.25 11.66
N GLU A 125 -0.29 -8.48 11.18
CA GLU A 125 0.95 -9.21 10.98
C GLU A 125 1.68 -8.48 9.84
N ILE A 126 3.01 -8.33 9.95
CA ILE A 126 3.79 -7.51 9.03
C ILE A 126 4.86 -8.35 8.34
N TYR A 127 4.90 -8.28 7.01
CA TYR A 127 5.89 -8.97 6.18
C TYR A 127 6.45 -8.00 5.16
N GLY A 128 7.69 -7.54 5.40
CA GLY A 128 8.39 -6.63 4.48
C GLY A 128 9.31 -7.37 3.51
N GLY A 129 9.77 -6.66 2.50
CA GLY A 129 10.73 -7.19 1.53
C GLY A 129 10.16 -8.10 0.46
N ILE A 130 8.84 -8.07 0.25
CA ILE A 130 8.19 -8.91 -0.77
C ILE A 130 8.42 -8.30 -2.15
N SER A 131 9.17 -9.00 -3.02
CA SER A 131 9.59 -8.47 -4.33
C SER A 131 10.33 -7.14 -4.18
N GLU A 132 11.15 -7.04 -3.17
CA GLU A 132 11.80 -5.79 -2.77
C GLU A 132 12.57 -5.13 -3.92
N SER A 133 13.37 -5.91 -4.65
CA SER A 133 14.21 -5.38 -5.74
C SER A 133 13.39 -4.74 -6.85
N GLU A 134 12.32 -5.41 -7.27
CA GLU A 134 11.44 -4.88 -8.32
C GLU A 134 10.73 -3.60 -7.87
N CYS A 135 10.23 -3.60 -6.62
CA CYS A 135 9.55 -2.43 -6.06
C CYS A 135 10.49 -1.24 -5.93
N ALA A 136 11.71 -1.48 -5.43
CA ALA A 136 12.71 -0.44 -5.27
C ALA A 136 13.20 0.11 -6.62
N SER A 137 13.43 -0.77 -7.59
CA SER A 137 13.87 -0.36 -8.93
C SER A 137 12.87 0.54 -9.62
N LEU A 138 11.60 0.23 -9.51
CA LEU A 138 10.55 1.01 -10.14
C LEU A 138 10.53 2.45 -9.62
N LEU A 139 10.66 2.61 -8.31
CA LEU A 139 10.73 3.93 -7.66
C LEU A 139 11.99 4.69 -8.08
N LYS A 140 13.12 4.00 -8.05
CA LYS A 140 14.41 4.60 -8.42
C LYS A 140 14.40 5.11 -9.86
N GLU A 141 13.91 4.32 -10.78
CA GLU A 141 13.81 4.70 -12.20
C GLU A 141 12.89 5.90 -12.39
N PHE A 142 11.78 5.93 -11.70
CA PHE A 142 10.84 7.07 -11.76
C PHE A 142 11.50 8.36 -11.33
N PHE A 143 12.19 8.37 -10.19
CA PHE A 143 12.84 9.59 -9.68
C PHE A 143 14.05 9.98 -10.52
N GLN A 144 14.80 9.03 -11.06
CA GLN A 144 15.93 9.33 -11.94
C GLN A 144 15.47 10.02 -13.22
N ALA A 145 14.36 9.60 -13.80
CA ALA A 145 13.83 10.17 -15.03
C ALA A 145 13.36 11.62 -14.88
N ARG A 146 13.18 12.10 -13.64
CA ARG A 146 12.66 13.44 -13.34
C ARG A 146 13.71 14.42 -12.83
N ARG A 147 14.96 14.04 -12.84
CA ARG A 147 16.07 14.91 -12.48
C ARG A 147 16.56 15.71 -13.67
#